data_8611fad5fc7fe80f6c76d5ca68aff5db
#
_entry.id   8611fad5fc7fe80f6c76d5ca68aff5db
#
_cell.length_a   1.000
_cell.length_b   1.000
_cell.length_c   1.000
_cell.angle_alpha   90.00
_cell.angle_beta   90.00
_cell.angle_gamma   90.00
#
_symmetry.space_group_name_H-M   'P 1'
#
loop_
_entity.id
_entity.type
_entity.pdbx_description
1 polymer ?
#
loop_
_entity_poly.entity_id
_entity_poly.type
_entity_poly.pdbx_seq_one_letter_code
_entity_poly.pdbx_strand_id
1 'polypeptide(L)' 'MEQFNVAIADDNDRILEVLADIIHSDKDLKLVGQATNGEEMYQIIQNKAPDVVL' A
#
# COMPACT_ATOMS: atom_id res chain seq x y z
N MET A 1 -10.89 10.42 -13.39
CA MET A 1 -9.53 10.78 -13.00
C MET A 1 -8.77 9.55 -12.59
N GLU A 2 -7.52 9.48 -12.98
CA GLU A 2 -6.71 8.32 -12.63
C GLU A 2 -6.32 8.34 -11.16
N GLN A 3 -6.31 7.16 -10.57
CA GLN A 3 -5.81 6.98 -9.23
C GLN A 3 -4.43 6.33 -9.31
N PHE A 4 -3.57 6.65 -8.35
CA PHE A 4 -2.30 5.96 -8.20
C PHE A 4 -2.49 4.77 -7.27
N ASN A 5 -2.05 3.61 -7.70
CA ASN A 5 -2.10 2.39 -6.90
C ASN A 5 -0.92 2.38 -5.94
N VAL A 6 -1.23 2.30 -4.65
CA VAL A 6 -0.22 2.38 -3.59
C VAL A 6 -0.22 1.10 -2.79
N ALA A 7 0.96 0.57 -2.54
CA ALA A 7 1.16 -0.52 -1.59
C ALA A 7 1.98 0.00 -0.41
N ILE A 8 1.71 -0.52 0.78
CA ILE A 8 2.44 -0.13 1.98
C ILE A 8 3.04 -1.36 2.65
N ALA A 9 4.19 -1.17 3.27
CA ALA A 9 4.89 -2.24 3.97
C ALA A 9 5.51 -1.71 5.24
N ASP A 10 5.27 -2.39 6.35
CA ASP A 10 5.91 -2.11 7.62
C ASP A 10 5.64 -3.30 8.54
N ASP A 11 6.59 -3.63 9.42
CA ASP A 11 6.41 -4.70 10.38
C ASP A 11 5.55 -4.28 11.58
N ASN A 12 5.15 -3.02 11.64
CA ASN A 12 4.32 -2.48 12.71
C ASN A 12 2.89 -2.25 12.19
N ASP A 13 1.94 -3.04 12.71
CA ASP A 13 0.55 -2.95 12.27
C ASP A 13 -0.07 -1.58 12.50
N ARG A 14 0.35 -0.87 13.56
CA ARG A 14 -0.17 0.46 13.85
C ARG A 14 0.26 1.47 12.79
N ILE A 15 1.48 1.36 12.30
CA ILE A 15 1.97 2.23 11.23
C ILE A 15 1.21 1.95 9.94
N LEU A 16 0.97 0.68 9.63
CA LEU A 16 0.17 0.31 8.47
C LEU A 16 -1.23 0.90 8.55
N GLU A 17 -1.85 0.86 9.73
CA GLU A 17 -3.17 1.43 9.92
C GLU A 17 -3.19 2.94 9.67
N VAL A 18 -2.20 3.66 10.19
CA VAL A 18 -2.09 5.10 9.99
C VAL A 18 -1.88 5.42 8.51
N LEU A 19 -0.99 4.70 7.85
CA LEU A 19 -0.73 4.92 6.42
C LEU A 19 -1.97 4.61 5.59
N ALA A 20 -2.68 3.54 5.91
CA ALA A 20 -3.92 3.18 5.20
C ALA A 20 -4.96 4.28 5.34
N ASP A 21 -5.11 4.86 6.54
CA ASP A 21 -6.05 5.95 6.76
C ASP A 21 -5.69 7.18 5.92
N ILE A 22 -4.41 7.51 5.84
CA ILE A 22 -3.95 8.63 5.03
C ILE A 22 -4.28 8.40 3.56
N ILE A 23 -4.02 7.19 3.06
CA ILE A 23 -4.28 6.85 1.66
C ILE A 23 -5.78 6.88 1.39
N HIS A 24 -6.60 6.34 2.29
CA HIS A 24 -8.05 6.33 2.12
C HIS A 24 -8.66 7.73 2.12
N SER A 25 -8.01 8.69 2.76
CA SER A 25 -8.51 10.06 2.80
C SER A 25 -8.14 10.86 1.55
N ASP A 26 -7.32 10.30 0.66
CA ASP A 26 -6.91 10.95 -0.58
C ASP A 26 -7.58 10.26 -1.77
N LYS A 27 -8.46 10.98 -2.45
CA LYS A 27 -9.23 10.41 -3.56
C LYS A 27 -8.38 10.02 -4.76
N ASP A 28 -7.16 10.53 -4.85
CA ASP A 28 -6.26 10.24 -5.96
C ASP A 28 -5.38 9.02 -5.70
N LEU A 29 -5.47 8.45 -4.50
CA LEU A 29 -4.70 7.27 -4.11
C LEU A 29 -5.61 6.09 -3.86
N LYS A 30 -5.16 4.92 -4.28
CA LYS A 30 -5.89 3.68 -4.05
C LYS A 30 -4.94 2.68 -3.38
N LEU A 31 -5.30 2.22 -2.20
CA LEU A 31 -4.53 1.21 -1.51
C LEU A 31 -4.82 -0.16 -2.12
N VAL A 32 -3.80 -0.79 -2.69
CA VAL A 32 -3.96 -2.08 -3.37
C VAL A 32 -3.36 -3.23 -2.57
N GLY A 33 -2.59 -2.95 -1.54
CA GLY A 33 -2.04 -4.02 -0.71
C GLY A 33 -1.27 -3.50 0.49
N GLN A 34 -1.18 -4.36 1.50
CA GLN A 34 -0.40 -4.11 2.70
C GLN A 34 0.46 -5.34 2.99
N ALA A 35 1.67 -5.12 3.45
CA ALA A 35 2.59 -6.20 3.76
C ALA A 35 3.28 -5.93 5.09
N THR A 36 3.57 -7.00 5.83
CA THR A 36 4.32 -6.90 7.08
C THR A 36 5.76 -7.41 6.93
N ASN A 37 6.10 -7.92 5.76
CA ASN A 37 7.45 -8.38 5.47
C ASN A 37 7.73 -8.28 3.98
N GLY A 38 8.99 -8.51 3.61
CA GLY A 38 9.42 -8.37 2.23
C GLY A 38 8.81 -9.38 1.28
N GLU A 39 8.56 -10.60 1.76
CA GLU A 39 7.97 -11.64 0.94
C GLU A 39 6.54 -11.28 0.53
N GLU A 40 5.75 -10.80 1.48
CA GLU A 40 4.40 -10.32 1.19
C GLU A 40 4.43 -9.15 0.22
N MET A 41 5.36 -8.22 0.42
CA MET A 41 5.47 -7.07 -0.48
C MET A 41 5.86 -7.51 -1.89
N TYR A 42 6.77 -8.49 -2.00
CA TYR A 42 7.15 -9.02 -3.30
C TYR A 42 5.93 -9.58 -4.05
N GLN A 43 5.09 -10.33 -3.35
CA GLN A 43 3.88 -10.88 -3.96
C GLN A 43 2.91 -9.78 -4.40
N ILE A 44 2.78 -8.73 -3.61
CA ILE A 44 1.93 -7.59 -3.97
C ILE A 44 2.46 -6.91 -5.23
N ILE A 45 3.76 -6.71 -5.32
CA ILE A 45 4.38 -6.10 -6.49
C ILE A 45 4.12 -6.96 -7.73
N GLN A 46 4.24 -8.28 -7.61
CA GLN A 46 4.01 -9.20 -8.71
C GLN A 46 2.55 -9.22 -9.17
N ASN A 47 1.61 -9.20 -8.22
CA ASN A 47 0.20 -9.42 -8.51
C ASN A 47 -0.59 -8.13 -8.73
N LYS A 48 -0.18 -7.03 -8.13
CA LYS A 48 -0.95 -5.77 -8.15
C LYS A 48 -0.25 -4.66 -8.91
N ALA A 49 1.05 -4.80 -9.16
CA ALA A 49 1.86 -3.81 -9.88
C ALA A 49 1.58 -2.37 -9.40
N PRO A 50 1.80 -2.07 -8.12
CA PRO A 50 1.52 -0.74 -7.61
C PRO A 50 2.42 0.32 -8.25
N ASP A 51 1.91 1.55 -8.33
CA ASP A 51 2.70 2.68 -8.84
C ASP A 51 3.71 3.15 -7.80
N VAL A 52 3.37 3.03 -6.52
CA VAL A 52 4.19 3.51 -5.41
C VAL A 52 4.17 2.47 -4.30
N VAL A 53 5.32 2.28 -3.66
CA VAL A 53 5.46 1.44 -2.46
C VAL A 53 6.01 2.31 -1.34
N LEU A 54 5.32 2.32 -0.22
CA LEU A 54 5.75 3.08 0.96
C LEU A 54 6.29 2.18 2.07
#